data_8c25152615fe9e18c963bc0f36d73a2c
#
_entry.id   8c25152615fe9e18c963bc0f36d73a2c
#
_cell.length_a   1.000
_cell.length_b   1.000
_cell.length_c   1.000
_cell.angle_alpha   90.00
_cell.angle_beta   90.00
_cell.angle_gamma   90.00
#
_symmetry.space_group_name_H-M   'P 1'
#
loop_
_entity.id
_entity.type
_entity.pdbx_description
1 polymer ?
#
loop_
_entity_poly.entity_id
_entity_poly.type
_entity_poly.pdbx_seq_one_letter_code
_entity_poly.pdbx_strand_id
1 'polypeptide(L)'
;MREKLPNGLVWLFSEQSGLPLVTLKLLVKAGTLQDPPGKEGLANLAAVLLLSGTKKRSATQIAQELDFLGAKLSAAGGDDFAEVSLTILKKDLAAGLDLLQDILLHPAFAPPEVRRKVAEIRASLKSDEDEPMVVAARAFNKDLFGAFPYGHPIRGTQEGLAAITPKDLQGFHSRYWRPNNAILCVAGDLTQDEARKWVTQIFGSWPEGKIPAVKLPPIPALKDRQVVVIDKDITQANIIWGNLGIARSNPDFYALQVMNYILGGGGFASRLMDNIRVNRGLAYSVSSQFDPGLEAGIYAVTLETKNRSSAEAVDQVLAEIRRIQKQPVTAAELSDAKSYLIGSFPRKMDSLSRRAWLMGYVEFYGLGLDYPWRYPDLIQKLTPGDIQRVAEKYLHPDQSLLVVVGKKSAMPPPFGAGPRPGAEEKKDGQKKTHP
;
A
#
# COMPACT_ATOMS: atom_id res chain seq x y z
N MET A 1 -11.61 -19.98 -13.22
CA MET A 1 -10.96 -21.32 -13.05
C MET A 1 -9.75 -21.18 -12.15
N ARG A 2 -9.40 -22.22 -11.38
CA ARG A 2 -8.18 -22.31 -10.56
C ARG A 2 -7.56 -23.69 -10.71
N GLU A 3 -6.28 -23.77 -11.02
CA GLU A 3 -5.52 -25.01 -11.13
C GLU A 3 -4.14 -24.86 -10.47
N LYS A 4 -3.48 -25.99 -10.21
CA LYS A 4 -2.12 -26.06 -9.72
C LYS A 4 -1.28 -26.93 -10.63
N LEU A 5 -0.17 -26.40 -11.14
CA LEU A 5 0.77 -27.17 -11.95
C LEU A 5 1.57 -28.17 -11.09
N PRO A 6 2.15 -29.22 -11.68
CA PRO A 6 2.99 -30.19 -10.96
C PRO A 6 4.16 -29.55 -10.19
N ASN A 7 4.72 -28.44 -10.69
CA ASN A 7 5.79 -27.68 -10.02
C ASN A 7 5.30 -26.72 -8.91
N GLY A 8 4.04 -26.81 -8.53
CA GLY A 8 3.45 -26.08 -7.43
C GLY A 8 2.90 -24.69 -7.76
N LEU A 9 3.06 -24.18 -9.00
CA LEU A 9 2.48 -22.91 -9.42
C LEU A 9 0.95 -22.99 -9.36
N VAL A 10 0.34 -22.10 -8.57
CA VAL A 10 -1.10 -21.89 -8.61
C VAL A 10 -1.40 -20.86 -9.69
N TRP A 11 -2.38 -21.18 -10.57
CA TRP A 11 -2.80 -20.23 -11.57
C TRP A 11 -4.33 -20.13 -11.66
N LEU A 12 -4.78 -18.90 -11.96
CA LEU A 12 -6.19 -18.56 -12.09
C LEU A 12 -6.44 -17.99 -13.48
N PHE A 13 -7.63 -18.27 -14.01
CA PHE A 13 -8.02 -17.81 -15.33
C PHE A 13 -9.43 -17.22 -15.34
N SER A 14 -9.58 -16.11 -16.06
CA SER A 14 -10.86 -15.47 -16.38
C SER A 14 -10.91 -15.15 -17.87
N GLU A 15 -11.76 -15.87 -18.60
CA GLU A 15 -12.05 -15.58 -19.99
C GLU A 15 -12.77 -14.24 -20.15
N GLN A 16 -12.36 -13.45 -21.15
CA GLN A 16 -12.94 -12.15 -21.45
C GLN A 16 -12.69 -11.80 -22.93
N SER A 17 -13.67 -12.06 -23.78
CA SER A 17 -13.56 -11.99 -25.24
C SER A 17 -13.87 -10.63 -25.87
N GLY A 18 -14.11 -9.57 -25.09
CA GLY A 18 -14.54 -8.27 -25.63
C GLY A 18 -13.46 -7.49 -26.39
N LEU A 19 -12.18 -7.69 -26.06
CA LEU A 19 -11.02 -7.07 -26.69
C LEU A 19 -9.94 -8.13 -26.93
N PRO A 20 -9.16 -8.06 -28.04
CA PRO A 20 -8.10 -9.04 -28.34
C PRO A 20 -6.85 -8.80 -27.47
N LEU A 21 -7.04 -8.71 -26.16
CA LEU A 21 -6.01 -8.44 -25.16
C LEU A 21 -5.91 -9.59 -24.16
N VAL A 22 -4.71 -9.83 -23.70
CA VAL A 22 -4.42 -10.76 -22.61
C VAL A 22 -3.58 -10.04 -21.56
N THR A 23 -3.98 -10.16 -20.31
CA THR A 23 -3.23 -9.66 -19.15
C THR A 23 -2.82 -10.84 -18.27
N LEU A 24 -1.53 -10.90 -17.96
CA LEU A 24 -0.96 -11.81 -16.97
C LEU A 24 -0.47 -11.00 -15.77
N LYS A 25 -0.78 -11.47 -14.57
CA LYS A 25 -0.20 -10.97 -13.33
C LYS A 25 0.38 -12.13 -12.54
N LEU A 26 1.66 -12.03 -12.24
CA LEU A 26 2.37 -12.98 -11.39
C LEU A 26 2.63 -12.30 -10.04
N LEU A 27 2.08 -12.86 -8.98
CA LEU A 27 2.37 -12.47 -7.60
C LEU A 27 3.35 -13.48 -7.02
N VAL A 28 4.50 -13.02 -6.59
CA VAL A 28 5.51 -13.86 -5.93
C VAL A 28 5.59 -13.45 -4.46
N LYS A 29 5.49 -14.39 -3.54
CA LYS A 29 5.58 -14.14 -2.08
C LYS A 29 7.02 -13.78 -1.70
N ALA A 30 7.47 -12.62 -2.17
CA ALA A 30 8.82 -12.11 -2.06
C ALA A 30 8.78 -10.57 -1.93
N GLY A 31 8.12 -10.08 -0.89
CA GLY A 31 8.02 -8.67 -0.54
C GLY A 31 9.06 -8.23 0.49
N THR A 32 8.83 -7.06 1.11
CA THR A 32 9.74 -6.51 2.15
C THR A 32 9.85 -7.42 3.36
N LEU A 33 8.83 -8.25 3.63
CA LEU A 33 8.89 -9.28 4.69
C LEU A 33 10.08 -10.23 4.53
N GLN A 34 10.65 -10.36 3.33
CA GLN A 34 11.81 -11.20 3.03
C GLN A 34 13.12 -10.41 2.96
N ASP A 35 13.11 -9.10 3.17
CA ASP A 35 14.34 -8.29 3.19
C ASP A 35 15.20 -8.67 4.41
N PRO A 36 16.49 -9.02 4.21
CA PRO A 36 17.37 -9.25 5.33
C PRO A 36 17.68 -7.92 6.06
N PRO A 37 17.84 -7.92 7.38
CA PRO A 37 18.28 -6.74 8.11
C PRO A 37 19.55 -6.11 7.49
N GLY A 38 19.54 -4.79 7.31
CA GLY A 38 20.63 -4.03 6.67
C GLY A 38 20.65 -4.10 5.14
N LYS A 39 19.63 -4.71 4.52
CA LYS A 39 19.43 -4.76 3.05
C LYS A 39 17.98 -4.42 2.68
N GLU A 40 17.43 -3.46 3.37
CA GLU A 40 16.08 -2.97 3.14
C GLU A 40 15.95 -2.47 1.70
N GLY A 41 14.97 -2.99 0.97
CA GLY A 41 14.73 -2.74 -0.45
C GLY A 41 15.26 -3.82 -1.39
N LEU A 42 15.86 -4.90 -0.88
CA LEU A 42 16.36 -6.00 -1.71
C LEU A 42 15.24 -6.66 -2.51
N ALA A 43 14.08 -6.90 -1.91
CA ALA A 43 12.91 -7.49 -2.57
C ALA A 43 12.43 -6.62 -3.75
N ASN A 44 12.25 -5.33 -3.51
CA ASN A 44 11.84 -4.41 -4.57
C ASN A 44 12.92 -4.27 -5.66
N LEU A 45 14.20 -4.14 -5.28
CA LEU A 45 15.29 -4.02 -6.24
C LEU A 45 15.40 -5.26 -7.10
N ALA A 46 15.21 -6.47 -6.54
CA ALA A 46 15.19 -7.71 -7.30
C ALA A 46 14.03 -7.75 -8.32
N ALA A 47 12.85 -7.24 -7.95
CA ALA A 47 11.70 -7.17 -8.84
C ALA A 47 11.93 -6.17 -9.99
N VAL A 48 12.29 -4.93 -9.70
CA VAL A 48 12.44 -3.88 -10.73
C VAL A 48 13.60 -4.14 -11.69
N LEU A 49 14.65 -4.84 -11.24
CA LEU A 49 15.79 -5.21 -12.07
C LEU A 49 15.52 -6.37 -13.03
N LEU A 50 14.40 -7.08 -12.94
CA LEU A 50 14.01 -8.08 -13.94
C LEU A 50 13.96 -7.47 -15.35
N LEU A 51 13.57 -6.21 -15.46
CA LEU A 51 13.49 -5.47 -16.73
C LEU A 51 14.80 -4.82 -17.15
N SER A 52 15.86 -4.95 -16.35
CA SER A 52 17.16 -4.32 -16.62
C SER A 52 18.16 -5.23 -17.33
N GLY A 53 17.64 -6.28 -17.98
CA GLY A 53 18.43 -7.20 -18.82
C GLY A 53 18.41 -8.64 -18.30
N THR A 54 18.53 -9.54 -19.25
CA THR A 54 18.63 -10.98 -19.04
C THR A 54 19.99 -11.50 -19.54
N LYS A 55 20.19 -12.82 -19.50
CA LYS A 55 21.36 -13.43 -20.14
C LYS A 55 21.33 -13.32 -21.68
N LYS A 56 20.16 -13.10 -22.28
CA LYS A 56 19.96 -13.06 -23.74
C LYS A 56 19.69 -11.65 -24.26
N ARG A 57 19.10 -10.75 -23.44
CA ARG A 57 18.62 -9.43 -23.84
C ARG A 57 19.16 -8.34 -22.95
N SER A 58 19.63 -7.26 -23.53
CA SER A 58 19.93 -6.03 -22.78
C SER A 58 18.63 -5.31 -22.37
N ALA A 59 18.71 -4.38 -21.43
CA ALA A 59 17.57 -3.54 -21.05
C ALA A 59 16.96 -2.78 -22.24
N THR A 60 17.83 -2.27 -23.14
CA THR A 60 17.38 -1.56 -24.36
C THR A 60 16.64 -2.50 -25.31
N GLN A 61 17.11 -3.72 -25.51
CA GLN A 61 16.42 -4.71 -26.35
C GLN A 61 15.05 -5.09 -25.76
N ILE A 62 14.95 -5.29 -24.45
CA ILE A 62 13.68 -5.53 -23.77
C ILE A 62 12.70 -4.37 -24.05
N ALA A 63 13.16 -3.12 -23.87
CA ALA A 63 12.32 -1.95 -24.13
C ALA A 63 11.88 -1.86 -25.58
N GLN A 64 12.79 -2.08 -26.55
CA GLN A 64 12.48 -2.07 -27.98
C GLN A 64 11.50 -3.20 -28.39
N GLU A 65 11.64 -4.40 -27.84
CA GLU A 65 10.70 -5.50 -28.11
C GLU A 65 9.31 -5.17 -27.55
N LEU A 66 9.22 -4.59 -26.33
CA LEU A 66 7.94 -4.16 -25.74
C LEU A 66 7.27 -3.04 -26.56
N ASP A 67 8.03 -2.06 -27.00
CA ASP A 67 7.53 -0.96 -27.83
C ASP A 67 7.03 -1.49 -29.19
N PHE A 68 7.78 -2.39 -29.82
CA PHE A 68 7.38 -3.00 -31.08
C PHE A 68 6.08 -3.82 -30.96
N LEU A 69 5.91 -4.56 -29.84
CA LEU A 69 4.72 -5.35 -29.56
C LEU A 69 3.54 -4.50 -29.04
N GLY A 70 3.76 -3.22 -28.72
CA GLY A 70 2.77 -2.39 -28.03
C GLY A 70 2.38 -2.97 -26.66
N ALA A 71 3.26 -3.76 -26.06
CA ALA A 71 3.02 -4.47 -24.81
C ALA A 71 3.40 -3.60 -23.60
N LYS A 72 2.67 -3.80 -22.50
CA LYS A 72 3.01 -3.18 -21.20
C LYS A 72 3.51 -4.25 -20.25
N LEU A 73 4.77 -4.15 -19.84
CA LEU A 73 5.40 -5.03 -18.87
C LEU A 73 5.93 -4.19 -17.71
N SER A 74 5.60 -4.59 -16.49
CA SER A 74 6.06 -3.94 -15.28
C SER A 74 6.42 -4.96 -14.21
N ALA A 75 7.34 -4.61 -13.32
CA ALA A 75 7.69 -5.39 -12.15
C ALA A 75 7.96 -4.46 -10.97
N ALA A 76 7.41 -4.78 -9.80
CA ALA A 76 7.58 -4.00 -8.58
C ALA A 76 7.52 -4.90 -7.35
N GLY A 77 8.24 -4.52 -6.29
CA GLY A 77 8.08 -5.10 -4.95
C GLY A 77 6.92 -4.44 -4.21
N GLY A 78 6.36 -5.17 -3.27
CA GLY A 78 5.40 -4.70 -2.27
C GLY A 78 5.83 -5.18 -0.89
N ASP A 79 4.98 -4.97 0.10
CA ASP A 79 5.27 -5.44 1.46
C ASP A 79 5.16 -6.97 1.56
N ASP A 80 4.09 -7.55 1.04
CA ASP A 80 3.80 -8.97 1.15
C ASP A 80 4.26 -9.78 -0.06
N PHE A 81 4.28 -9.17 -1.25
CA PHE A 81 4.64 -9.86 -2.50
C PHE A 81 5.24 -8.89 -3.53
N ALA A 82 5.99 -9.45 -4.47
CA ALA A 82 6.35 -8.77 -5.70
C ALA A 82 5.33 -9.10 -6.80
N GLU A 83 5.03 -8.11 -7.64
CA GLU A 83 4.12 -8.26 -8.80
C GLU A 83 4.89 -8.10 -10.11
N VAL A 84 4.65 -8.99 -11.08
CA VAL A 84 5.01 -8.79 -12.48
C VAL A 84 3.72 -8.81 -13.31
N SER A 85 3.53 -7.80 -14.15
CA SER A 85 2.32 -7.63 -14.96
C SER A 85 2.66 -7.45 -16.41
N LEU A 86 2.09 -8.29 -17.28
CA LEU A 86 2.17 -8.18 -18.74
C LEU A 86 0.76 -7.98 -19.32
N THR A 87 0.58 -6.95 -20.15
CA THR A 87 -0.62 -6.79 -20.98
C THR A 87 -0.20 -6.68 -22.43
N ILE A 88 -0.79 -7.49 -23.29
CA ILE A 88 -0.39 -7.65 -24.70
C ILE A 88 -1.57 -8.02 -25.58
N LEU A 89 -1.48 -7.74 -26.89
CA LEU A 89 -2.42 -8.21 -27.88
C LEU A 89 -2.34 -9.75 -28.02
N LYS A 90 -3.48 -10.42 -28.17
CA LYS A 90 -3.56 -11.89 -28.33
C LYS A 90 -2.66 -12.39 -29.46
N LYS A 91 -2.61 -11.69 -30.60
CA LYS A 91 -1.80 -12.08 -31.76
C LYS A 91 -0.29 -12.14 -31.46
N ASP A 92 0.18 -11.35 -30.50
CA ASP A 92 1.59 -11.21 -30.14
C ASP A 92 1.93 -11.97 -28.84
N LEU A 93 0.97 -12.73 -28.30
CA LEU A 93 1.09 -13.39 -26.98
C LEU A 93 2.33 -14.30 -26.89
N ALA A 94 2.65 -15.04 -27.96
CA ALA A 94 3.81 -15.94 -27.97
C ALA A 94 5.13 -15.19 -27.72
N ALA A 95 5.34 -14.06 -28.40
CA ALA A 95 6.53 -13.21 -28.21
C ALA A 95 6.58 -12.59 -26.82
N GLY A 96 5.44 -12.07 -26.33
CA GLY A 96 5.36 -11.51 -24.97
C GLY A 96 5.62 -12.53 -23.88
N LEU A 97 5.17 -13.76 -24.05
CA LEU A 97 5.41 -14.85 -23.10
C LEU A 97 6.86 -15.34 -23.12
N ASP A 98 7.53 -15.39 -24.30
CA ASP A 98 8.97 -15.68 -24.38
C ASP A 98 9.79 -14.63 -23.64
N LEU A 99 9.45 -13.34 -23.82
CA LEU A 99 10.08 -12.24 -23.08
C LEU A 99 9.82 -12.35 -21.57
N LEU A 100 8.57 -12.60 -21.16
CA LEU A 100 8.18 -12.78 -19.76
C LEU A 100 8.95 -13.94 -19.12
N GLN A 101 9.03 -15.08 -19.79
CA GLN A 101 9.81 -16.23 -19.31
C GLN A 101 11.29 -15.88 -19.13
N ASP A 102 11.89 -15.20 -20.11
CA ASP A 102 13.31 -14.85 -20.06
C ASP A 102 13.64 -13.92 -18.89
N ILE A 103 12.82 -12.86 -18.65
CA ILE A 103 13.04 -11.94 -17.53
C ILE A 103 12.82 -12.61 -16.16
N LEU A 104 11.86 -13.55 -16.09
CA LEU A 104 11.55 -14.25 -14.83
C LEU A 104 12.62 -15.31 -14.47
N LEU A 105 13.12 -16.04 -15.45
CA LEU A 105 14.00 -17.19 -15.21
C LEU A 105 15.48 -16.86 -15.33
N HIS A 106 15.85 -15.84 -16.10
CA HIS A 106 17.23 -15.57 -16.48
C HIS A 106 17.66 -14.11 -16.27
N PRO A 107 17.20 -13.38 -15.21
CA PRO A 107 17.64 -12.01 -14.99
C PRO A 107 19.16 -11.97 -14.82
N ALA A 108 19.80 -10.98 -15.44
CA ALA A 108 21.26 -10.87 -15.42
C ALA A 108 21.81 -10.26 -14.12
N PHE A 109 21.08 -9.34 -13.50
CA PHE A 109 21.55 -8.53 -12.38
C PHE A 109 22.96 -7.97 -12.63
N ALA A 110 23.19 -7.47 -13.85
CA ALA A 110 24.48 -6.97 -14.28
C ALA A 110 24.96 -5.82 -13.39
N PRO A 111 26.23 -5.82 -12.91
CA PRO A 111 26.71 -4.82 -11.97
C PRO A 111 26.52 -3.36 -12.41
N PRO A 112 26.65 -2.97 -13.69
CA PRO A 112 26.36 -1.61 -14.12
C PRO A 112 24.88 -1.23 -13.93
N GLU A 113 23.94 -2.13 -14.28
CA GLU A 113 22.51 -1.90 -14.15
C GLU A 113 22.07 -1.85 -12.69
N VAL A 114 22.65 -2.71 -11.84
CA VAL A 114 22.42 -2.66 -10.39
C VAL A 114 22.85 -1.32 -9.83
N ARG A 115 24.07 -0.85 -10.14
CA ARG A 115 24.57 0.45 -9.68
C ARG A 115 23.69 1.61 -10.18
N ARG A 116 23.30 1.58 -11.45
CA ARG A 116 22.42 2.60 -12.04
C ARG A 116 21.08 2.67 -11.32
N LYS A 117 20.41 1.52 -11.13
CA LYS A 117 19.10 1.45 -10.47
C LYS A 117 19.18 1.82 -8.98
N VAL A 118 20.21 1.39 -8.28
CA VAL A 118 20.45 1.81 -6.90
C VAL A 118 20.64 3.32 -6.80
N ALA A 119 21.43 3.94 -7.70
CA ALA A 119 21.62 5.39 -7.72
C ALA A 119 20.30 6.14 -8.01
N GLU A 120 19.50 5.65 -8.96
CA GLU A 120 18.17 6.19 -9.30
C GLU A 120 17.22 6.14 -8.09
N ILE A 121 17.10 5.00 -7.41
CA ILE A 121 16.23 4.86 -6.25
C ILE A 121 16.73 5.74 -5.10
N ARG A 122 18.03 5.78 -4.82
CA ARG A 122 18.59 6.62 -3.77
C ARG A 122 18.37 8.12 -4.04
N ALA A 123 18.49 8.56 -5.29
CA ALA A 123 18.15 9.93 -5.67
C ALA A 123 16.66 10.23 -5.43
N SER A 124 15.76 9.31 -5.81
CA SER A 124 14.32 9.43 -5.53
C SER A 124 14.04 9.47 -4.02
N LEU A 125 14.69 8.61 -3.22
CA LEU A 125 14.54 8.63 -1.76
C LEU A 125 15.00 9.96 -1.13
N LYS A 126 16.03 10.59 -1.72
CA LYS A 126 16.49 11.92 -1.29
C LYS A 126 15.49 13.02 -1.67
N SER A 127 14.94 12.97 -2.88
CA SER A 127 13.88 13.90 -3.30
C SER A 127 12.63 13.81 -2.42
N ASP A 128 12.29 12.62 -1.94
CA ASP A 128 11.16 12.42 -1.02
C ASP A 128 11.33 13.17 0.32
N GLU A 129 12.55 13.56 0.70
CA GLU A 129 12.79 14.37 1.90
C GLU A 129 12.21 15.79 1.75
N ASP A 130 11.96 16.25 0.53
CA ASP A 130 11.33 17.53 0.25
C ASP A 130 9.81 17.48 0.35
N GLU A 131 9.22 16.27 0.41
CA GLU A 131 7.78 16.04 0.51
C GLU A 131 7.36 15.80 1.98
N PRO A 132 6.76 16.80 2.66
CA PRO A 132 6.53 16.72 4.11
C PRO A 132 5.66 15.54 4.55
N MET A 133 4.64 15.18 3.76
CA MET A 133 3.78 14.03 4.09
C MET A 133 4.52 12.70 3.93
N VAL A 134 5.46 12.58 2.99
CA VAL A 134 6.31 11.39 2.84
C VAL A 134 7.27 11.26 4.02
N VAL A 135 7.83 12.39 4.48
CA VAL A 135 8.66 12.44 5.70
C VAL A 135 7.86 11.98 6.92
N ALA A 136 6.62 12.50 7.06
CA ALA A 136 5.73 12.08 8.15
C ALA A 136 5.41 10.58 8.09
N ALA A 137 5.09 10.04 6.92
CA ALA A 137 4.75 8.62 6.74
C ALA A 137 5.94 7.70 7.02
N ARG A 138 7.15 8.08 6.61
CA ARG A 138 8.37 7.31 6.94
C ARG A 138 8.64 7.28 8.44
N ALA A 139 8.55 8.43 9.11
CA ALA A 139 8.73 8.50 10.56
C ALA A 139 7.64 7.68 11.28
N PHE A 140 6.39 7.81 10.84
CA PHE A 140 5.26 7.07 11.39
C PHE A 140 5.47 5.55 11.27
N ASN A 141 5.76 5.03 10.09
CA ASN A 141 5.96 3.59 9.90
C ASN A 141 7.19 3.09 10.68
N LYS A 142 8.30 3.81 10.63
CA LYS A 142 9.51 3.45 11.36
C LYS A 142 9.28 3.32 12.85
N ASP A 143 8.62 4.29 13.46
CA ASP A 143 8.42 4.32 14.91
C ASP A 143 7.30 3.35 15.35
N LEU A 144 6.28 3.15 14.50
CA LEU A 144 5.20 2.21 14.76
C LEU A 144 5.64 0.75 14.69
N PHE A 145 6.42 0.39 13.67
CA PHE A 145 6.82 -0.98 13.39
C PHE A 145 8.19 -1.35 13.96
N GLY A 146 9.04 -0.35 14.29
CA GLY A 146 10.39 -0.60 14.79
C GLY A 146 11.23 -1.41 13.80
N ALA A 147 11.71 -2.56 14.25
CA ALA A 147 12.51 -3.47 13.41
C ALA A 147 11.68 -4.39 12.50
N PHE A 148 10.35 -4.35 12.59
CA PHE A 148 9.49 -5.13 11.71
C PHE A 148 9.55 -4.59 10.27
N PRO A 149 9.59 -5.43 9.21
CA PRO A 149 9.84 -4.97 7.83
C PRO A 149 8.87 -3.91 7.28
N TYR A 150 7.63 -3.81 7.77
CA TYR A 150 6.72 -2.74 7.38
C TYR A 150 7.16 -1.34 7.89
N GLY A 151 8.17 -1.28 8.74
CA GLY A 151 8.74 -0.02 9.25
C GLY A 151 9.64 0.71 8.25
N HIS A 152 10.11 0.07 7.19
CA HIS A 152 10.92 0.72 6.17
C HIS A 152 10.18 0.87 4.83
N PRO A 153 10.54 1.84 3.99
CA PRO A 153 9.93 2.00 2.67
C PRO A 153 10.16 0.75 1.80
N ILE A 154 9.16 0.37 1.00
CA ILE A 154 9.27 -0.74 0.03
C ILE A 154 10.49 -0.57 -0.88
N ARG A 155 10.80 0.68 -1.27
CA ARG A 155 11.99 1.01 -2.08
C ARG A 155 13.31 0.86 -1.31
N GLY A 156 13.27 0.62 -0.01
CA GLY A 156 14.41 0.46 0.86
C GLY A 156 14.87 1.74 1.55
N THR A 157 16.05 1.65 2.17
CA THR A 157 16.74 2.76 2.84
C THR A 157 18.00 3.15 2.08
N GLN A 158 18.56 4.35 2.37
CA GLN A 158 19.83 4.78 1.77
C GLN A 158 20.97 3.80 2.08
N GLU A 159 21.00 3.32 3.33
CA GLU A 159 22.00 2.38 3.85
C GLU A 159 21.78 0.98 3.30
N GLY A 160 20.56 0.46 3.36
CA GLY A 160 20.20 -0.86 2.86
C GLY A 160 20.53 -1.02 1.39
N LEU A 161 20.12 -0.05 0.55
CA LEU A 161 20.43 -0.05 -0.89
C LEU A 161 21.94 0.01 -1.18
N ALA A 162 22.71 0.75 -0.38
CA ALA A 162 24.17 0.82 -0.55
C ALA A 162 24.88 -0.51 -0.23
N ALA A 163 24.27 -1.34 0.62
CA ALA A 163 24.82 -2.64 1.03
C ALA A 163 24.44 -3.80 0.09
N ILE A 164 23.47 -3.58 -0.85
CA ILE A 164 23.02 -4.63 -1.77
C ILE A 164 24.04 -4.85 -2.90
N THR A 165 24.38 -6.11 -3.11
CA THR A 165 25.28 -6.56 -4.18
C THR A 165 24.54 -7.37 -5.24
N PRO A 166 25.10 -7.53 -6.47
CA PRO A 166 24.53 -8.45 -7.47
C PRO A 166 24.38 -9.89 -6.96
N LYS A 167 25.27 -10.35 -6.08
CA LYS A 167 25.19 -11.69 -5.46
C LYS A 167 23.97 -11.81 -4.53
N ASP A 168 23.63 -10.75 -3.82
CA ASP A 168 22.44 -10.72 -2.96
C ASP A 168 21.17 -10.83 -3.80
N LEU A 169 21.09 -10.10 -4.92
CA LEU A 169 19.97 -10.14 -5.86
C LEU A 169 19.79 -11.53 -6.47
N GLN A 170 20.91 -12.14 -6.95
CA GLN A 170 20.89 -13.51 -7.45
C GLN A 170 20.45 -14.51 -6.39
N GLY A 171 20.97 -14.36 -5.16
CA GLY A 171 20.60 -15.20 -4.02
C GLY A 171 19.14 -15.04 -3.62
N PHE A 172 18.61 -13.83 -3.58
CA PHE A 172 17.20 -13.53 -3.27
C PHE A 172 16.29 -14.11 -4.36
N HIS A 173 16.59 -13.83 -5.63
CA HIS A 173 15.84 -14.35 -6.75
C HIS A 173 15.81 -15.88 -6.75
N SER A 174 16.94 -16.54 -6.61
CA SER A 174 17.01 -18.00 -6.61
C SER A 174 16.28 -18.68 -5.45
N ARG A 175 16.06 -17.99 -4.33
CA ARG A 175 15.34 -18.51 -3.16
C ARG A 175 13.84 -18.34 -3.27
N TYR A 176 13.39 -17.15 -3.66
CA TYR A 176 11.98 -16.74 -3.52
C TYR A 176 11.20 -16.74 -4.83
N TRP A 177 11.86 -16.52 -5.98
CA TRP A 177 11.23 -16.54 -7.30
C TRP A 177 11.11 -17.99 -7.79
N ARG A 178 10.10 -18.66 -7.25
CA ARG A 178 9.81 -20.08 -7.48
C ARG A 178 8.34 -20.29 -7.77
N PRO A 179 7.98 -21.28 -8.62
CA PRO A 179 6.59 -21.53 -8.97
C PRO A 179 5.72 -21.90 -7.78
N ASN A 180 6.25 -22.68 -6.84
CA ASN A 180 5.56 -23.04 -5.60
C ASN A 180 5.48 -21.89 -4.55
N ASN A 181 6.02 -20.73 -4.86
CA ASN A 181 5.91 -19.48 -4.10
C ASN A 181 5.15 -18.38 -4.87
N ALA A 182 4.49 -18.74 -5.97
CA ALA A 182 3.89 -17.79 -6.90
C ALA A 182 2.43 -18.13 -7.22
N ILE A 183 1.69 -17.09 -7.59
CA ILE A 183 0.31 -17.16 -8.08
C ILE A 183 0.28 -16.43 -9.42
N LEU A 184 -0.13 -17.11 -10.48
CA LEU A 184 -0.30 -16.53 -11.81
C LEU A 184 -1.78 -16.30 -12.10
N CYS A 185 -2.15 -15.09 -12.48
CA CYS A 185 -3.50 -14.72 -12.89
C CYS A 185 -3.49 -14.33 -14.36
N VAL A 186 -4.34 -14.97 -15.15
CA VAL A 186 -4.52 -14.71 -16.58
C VAL A 186 -5.95 -14.25 -16.81
N ALA A 187 -6.12 -13.09 -17.46
CA ALA A 187 -7.42 -12.59 -17.87
C ALA A 187 -7.36 -12.08 -19.30
N GLY A 188 -8.34 -12.40 -20.13
CA GLY A 188 -8.35 -11.89 -21.50
C GLY A 188 -9.01 -12.80 -22.51
N ASP A 189 -8.77 -12.50 -23.78
CA ASP A 189 -9.33 -13.19 -24.94
C ASP A 189 -8.58 -14.49 -25.23
N LEU A 190 -8.76 -15.45 -24.37
CA LEU A 190 -8.28 -16.83 -24.52
C LEU A 190 -9.39 -17.77 -24.08
N THR A 191 -9.48 -18.94 -24.71
CA THR A 191 -10.22 -20.07 -24.15
C THR A 191 -9.43 -20.66 -22.97
N GLN A 192 -10.10 -21.44 -22.15
CA GLN A 192 -9.45 -22.12 -21.02
C GLN A 192 -8.33 -23.06 -21.49
N ASP A 193 -8.52 -23.75 -22.60
CA ASP A 193 -7.54 -24.70 -23.15
C ASP A 193 -6.33 -23.96 -23.74
N GLU A 194 -6.54 -22.84 -24.43
CA GLU A 194 -5.46 -21.98 -24.91
C GLU A 194 -4.63 -21.47 -23.72
N ALA A 195 -5.28 -20.96 -22.68
CA ALA A 195 -4.61 -20.47 -21.48
C ALA A 195 -3.80 -21.58 -20.78
N ARG A 196 -4.40 -22.77 -20.60
CA ARG A 196 -3.71 -23.94 -20.02
C ARG A 196 -2.49 -24.35 -20.85
N LYS A 197 -2.61 -24.39 -22.16
CA LYS A 197 -1.49 -24.72 -23.06
C LYS A 197 -0.34 -23.73 -22.86
N TRP A 198 -0.60 -22.42 -22.90
CA TRP A 198 0.42 -21.39 -22.71
C TRP A 198 1.05 -21.44 -21.32
N VAL A 199 0.23 -21.54 -20.28
CA VAL A 199 0.73 -21.59 -18.89
C VAL A 199 1.62 -22.83 -18.68
N THR A 200 1.21 -24.00 -19.17
CA THR A 200 2.01 -25.21 -19.06
C THR A 200 3.31 -25.13 -19.86
N GLN A 201 3.26 -24.60 -21.08
CA GLN A 201 4.44 -24.46 -21.94
C GLN A 201 5.50 -23.52 -21.33
N ILE A 202 5.07 -22.37 -20.79
CA ILE A 202 5.97 -21.31 -20.31
C ILE A 202 6.45 -21.58 -18.90
N PHE A 203 5.56 -22.00 -18.01
CA PHE A 203 5.85 -22.13 -16.59
C PHE A 203 6.04 -23.57 -16.12
N GLY A 204 5.71 -24.58 -16.93
CA GLY A 204 5.81 -25.98 -16.54
C GLY A 204 7.25 -26.43 -16.23
N SER A 205 8.23 -25.85 -16.91
CA SER A 205 9.67 -26.12 -16.69
C SER A 205 10.30 -25.25 -15.60
N TRP A 206 9.56 -24.29 -15.00
CA TRP A 206 10.08 -23.45 -13.93
C TRP A 206 10.37 -24.31 -12.68
N PRO A 207 11.66 -24.40 -12.22
CA PRO A 207 12.01 -25.35 -11.18
C PRO A 207 11.44 -24.91 -9.81
N GLU A 208 10.73 -25.82 -9.15
CA GLU A 208 10.34 -25.64 -7.76
C GLU A 208 11.55 -25.58 -6.83
N GLY A 209 11.34 -25.12 -5.60
CA GLY A 209 12.40 -25.03 -4.61
C GLY A 209 11.87 -24.93 -3.19
N LYS A 210 12.76 -25.21 -2.23
CA LYS A 210 12.44 -25.01 -0.82
C LYS A 210 12.42 -23.51 -0.52
N ILE A 211 11.28 -23.00 -0.09
CA ILE A 211 11.13 -21.61 0.34
C ILE A 211 11.53 -21.52 1.81
N PRO A 212 12.54 -20.70 2.15
CA PRO A 212 12.95 -20.55 3.53
C PRO A 212 11.87 -19.81 4.34
N ALA A 213 11.59 -20.28 5.55
CA ALA A 213 10.76 -19.54 6.48
C ALA A 213 11.51 -18.28 6.95
N VAL A 214 10.80 -17.16 6.97
CA VAL A 214 11.32 -15.90 7.50
C VAL A 214 10.88 -15.78 8.96
N LYS A 215 11.84 -15.53 9.85
CA LYS A 215 11.54 -15.23 11.25
C LYS A 215 11.40 -13.71 11.39
N LEU A 216 10.17 -13.26 11.47
CA LEU A 216 9.87 -11.84 11.65
C LEU A 216 10.10 -11.42 13.11
N PRO A 217 10.66 -10.22 13.37
CA PRO A 217 10.69 -9.64 14.70
C PRO A 217 9.26 -9.29 15.16
N PRO A 218 9.00 -9.20 16.48
CA PRO A 218 7.71 -8.76 16.96
C PRO A 218 7.46 -7.27 16.60
N ILE A 219 6.21 -6.92 16.32
CA ILE A 219 5.80 -5.53 16.18
C ILE A 219 5.69 -4.93 17.58
N PRO A 220 6.30 -3.75 17.85
CA PRO A 220 6.23 -3.09 19.14
C PRO A 220 4.79 -2.69 19.50
N ALA A 221 4.41 -2.83 20.76
CA ALA A 221 3.14 -2.31 21.26
C ALA A 221 3.34 -0.91 21.84
N LEU A 222 2.51 0.04 21.41
CA LEU A 222 2.46 1.37 22.01
C LEU A 222 1.75 1.28 23.38
N LYS A 223 2.40 1.73 24.43
CA LYS A 223 1.81 1.78 25.80
C LYS A 223 1.03 3.06 26.05
N ASP A 224 1.54 4.16 25.48
CA ASP A 224 1.01 5.51 25.63
C ASP A 224 1.01 6.20 24.27
N ARG A 225 0.32 7.36 24.20
CA ARG A 225 0.39 8.22 23.01
C ARG A 225 1.77 8.84 22.89
N GLN A 226 2.45 8.52 21.80
CA GLN A 226 3.74 9.11 21.44
C GLN A 226 3.54 10.26 20.45
N VAL A 227 4.36 11.31 20.59
CA VAL A 227 4.34 12.47 19.70
C VAL A 227 5.75 12.71 19.15
N VAL A 228 5.86 12.69 17.83
CA VAL A 228 7.10 12.99 17.11
C VAL A 228 6.90 14.27 16.32
N VAL A 229 7.73 15.29 16.59
CA VAL A 229 7.68 16.57 15.87
C VAL A 229 8.96 16.75 15.07
N ILE A 230 8.82 16.83 13.76
CA ILE A 230 9.90 17.07 12.80
C ILE A 230 9.83 18.54 12.38
N ASP A 231 10.85 19.33 12.75
CA ASP A 231 10.91 20.74 12.39
C ASP A 231 11.32 20.92 10.94
N LYS A 232 10.46 21.56 10.17
CA LYS A 232 10.70 21.89 8.76
C LYS A 232 10.12 23.27 8.46
N ASP A 233 10.89 24.14 7.79
CA ASP A 233 10.46 25.52 7.47
C ASP A 233 9.44 25.52 6.32
N ILE A 234 8.21 25.13 6.65
CA ILE A 234 7.05 25.03 5.75
C ILE A 234 5.85 25.75 6.36
N THR A 235 4.93 26.18 5.49
CA THR A 235 3.75 26.98 5.90
C THR A 235 2.63 26.16 6.51
N GLN A 236 2.57 24.87 6.20
CA GLN A 236 1.53 23.94 6.65
C GLN A 236 2.16 22.81 7.49
N ALA A 237 1.44 22.38 8.51
CA ALA A 237 1.77 21.16 9.24
C ALA A 237 1.15 19.96 8.52
N ASN A 238 1.97 18.94 8.31
CA ASN A 238 1.57 17.63 7.76
C ASN A 238 1.55 16.65 8.92
N ILE A 239 0.40 16.02 9.15
CA ILE A 239 0.14 15.29 10.37
C ILE A 239 -0.36 13.89 10.05
N ILE A 240 0.20 12.90 10.73
CA ILE A 240 -0.29 11.52 10.73
C ILE A 240 -0.53 11.12 12.18
N TRP A 241 -1.76 10.73 12.47
CA TRP A 241 -2.15 10.09 13.71
C TRP A 241 -2.54 8.63 13.40
N GLY A 242 -2.15 7.68 14.24
CA GLY A 242 -2.61 6.31 14.05
C GLY A 242 -2.06 5.31 15.05
N ASN A 243 -2.41 4.07 14.82
CA ASN A 243 -1.96 2.91 15.60
C ASN A 243 -1.89 1.66 14.70
N LEU A 244 -1.45 0.54 15.28
CA LEU A 244 -1.50 -0.73 14.58
C LEU A 244 -2.95 -1.09 14.22
N GLY A 245 -3.13 -1.49 12.97
CA GLY A 245 -4.38 -2.04 12.45
C GLY A 245 -4.48 -3.54 12.67
N ILE A 246 -4.99 -4.23 11.66
CA ILE A 246 -5.17 -5.69 11.69
C ILE A 246 -4.54 -6.35 10.46
N ALA A 247 -4.33 -7.66 10.53
CA ALA A 247 -4.04 -8.47 9.35
C ALA A 247 -5.27 -8.61 8.45
N ARG A 248 -5.07 -8.84 7.14
CA ARG A 248 -6.17 -9.02 6.18
C ARG A 248 -7.08 -10.21 6.50
N SER A 249 -6.54 -11.22 7.15
CA SER A 249 -7.27 -12.42 7.58
C SER A 249 -8.21 -12.19 8.78
N ASN A 250 -8.14 -11.03 9.44
CA ASN A 250 -8.95 -10.75 10.61
C ASN A 250 -10.46 -10.69 10.23
N PRO A 251 -11.35 -11.37 10.97
CA PRO A 251 -12.79 -11.41 10.67
C PRO A 251 -13.46 -10.02 10.77
N ASP A 252 -12.91 -9.09 11.54
CA ASP A 252 -13.43 -7.73 11.71
C ASP A 252 -13.10 -6.80 10.53
N PHE A 253 -12.40 -7.31 9.50
CA PHE A 253 -11.99 -6.52 8.34
C PHE A 253 -13.13 -5.72 7.69
N TYR A 254 -14.29 -6.35 7.48
CA TYR A 254 -15.42 -5.69 6.80
C TYR A 254 -16.08 -4.61 7.66
N ALA A 255 -16.19 -4.86 8.96
CA ALA A 255 -16.71 -3.86 9.90
C ALA A 255 -15.75 -2.65 9.99
N LEU A 256 -14.43 -2.89 10.00
CA LEU A 256 -13.43 -1.83 9.95
C LEU A 256 -13.45 -1.06 8.62
N GLN A 257 -13.72 -1.71 7.51
CA GLN A 257 -13.90 -1.05 6.21
C GLN A 257 -15.06 -0.05 6.23
N VAL A 258 -16.21 -0.46 6.77
CA VAL A 258 -17.39 0.41 6.91
C VAL A 258 -17.11 1.51 7.92
N MET A 259 -16.54 1.19 9.08
CA MET A 259 -16.14 2.16 10.10
C MET A 259 -15.21 3.23 9.52
N ASN A 260 -14.17 2.81 8.80
CA ASN A 260 -13.22 3.73 8.17
C ASN A 260 -13.90 4.63 7.13
N TYR A 261 -14.82 4.09 6.32
CA TYR A 261 -15.58 4.90 5.35
C TYR A 261 -16.34 6.03 6.04
N ILE A 262 -17.06 5.71 7.13
CA ILE A 262 -17.83 6.69 7.90
C ILE A 262 -16.93 7.71 8.60
N LEU A 263 -15.80 7.25 9.17
CA LEU A 263 -14.93 8.13 9.94
C LEU A 263 -14.15 9.11 9.05
N GLY A 264 -13.44 8.62 8.02
CA GLY A 264 -12.59 9.49 7.20
C GLY A 264 -12.31 9.01 5.78
N GLY A 265 -12.63 7.74 5.44
CA GLY A 265 -12.36 7.16 4.11
C GLY A 265 -13.42 7.52 3.06
N GLY A 266 -14.58 8.03 3.46
CA GLY A 266 -15.68 8.39 2.56
C GLY A 266 -15.58 9.78 1.92
N GLY A 267 -14.44 10.45 2.02
CA GLY A 267 -14.27 11.81 1.49
C GLY A 267 -15.25 12.78 2.13
N PHE A 268 -15.97 13.58 1.36
CA PHE A 268 -16.94 14.56 1.86
C PHE A 268 -18.14 13.95 2.63
N ALA A 269 -18.39 12.67 2.49
CA ALA A 269 -19.41 11.97 3.26
C ALA A 269 -18.92 11.49 4.63
N SER A 270 -17.66 11.75 4.99
CA SER A 270 -17.05 11.28 6.23
C SER A 270 -17.08 12.33 7.34
N ARG A 271 -17.14 11.86 8.60
CA ARG A 271 -17.19 12.72 9.79
C ARG A 271 -15.98 13.64 9.92
N LEU A 272 -14.76 13.13 9.65
CA LEU A 272 -13.54 13.94 9.72
C LEU A 272 -13.56 15.09 8.71
N MET A 273 -13.97 14.82 7.47
CA MET A 273 -14.05 15.85 6.44
C MET A 273 -15.12 16.88 6.76
N ASP A 274 -16.31 16.44 7.19
CA ASP A 274 -17.42 17.33 7.58
C ASP A 274 -17.02 18.24 8.75
N ASN A 275 -16.50 17.67 9.84
CA ASN A 275 -16.14 18.44 11.03
C ASN A 275 -14.95 19.38 10.80
N ILE A 276 -13.82 18.82 10.28
CA ILE A 276 -12.54 19.53 10.29
C ILE A 276 -12.41 20.48 9.09
N ARG A 277 -12.87 20.06 7.91
CA ARG A 277 -12.79 20.89 6.70
C ARG A 277 -14.02 21.76 6.51
N VAL A 278 -15.23 21.16 6.44
CA VAL A 278 -16.45 21.87 6.04
C VAL A 278 -16.90 22.83 7.13
N ASN A 279 -17.05 22.35 8.37
CA ASN A 279 -17.62 23.17 9.46
C ASN A 279 -16.59 24.10 10.12
N ARG A 280 -15.32 23.70 10.19
CA ARG A 280 -14.28 24.45 10.92
C ARG A 280 -13.24 25.12 10.04
N GLY A 281 -13.06 24.70 8.79
CA GLY A 281 -12.06 25.24 7.88
C GLY A 281 -10.61 25.04 8.37
N LEU A 282 -10.36 24.06 9.25
CA LEU A 282 -9.06 23.81 9.84
C LEU A 282 -8.10 23.12 8.87
N ALA A 283 -8.58 22.26 7.99
CA ALA A 283 -7.75 21.52 7.06
C ALA A 283 -8.30 21.59 5.63
N TYR A 284 -7.41 21.61 4.64
CA TYR A 284 -7.81 21.45 3.24
C TYR A 284 -8.16 20.00 2.91
N SER A 285 -7.39 19.07 3.47
CA SER A 285 -7.59 17.64 3.31
C SER A 285 -7.44 16.94 4.67
N VAL A 286 -8.36 16.02 4.96
CA VAL A 286 -8.30 15.10 6.08
C VAL A 286 -8.93 13.79 5.66
N SER A 287 -8.26 12.68 5.91
CA SER A 287 -8.78 11.36 5.58
C SER A 287 -8.28 10.31 6.57
N SER A 288 -8.99 9.20 6.67
CA SER A 288 -8.50 8.01 7.35
C SER A 288 -8.32 6.85 6.37
N GLN A 289 -7.31 6.05 6.61
CA GLN A 289 -7.02 4.86 5.84
C GLN A 289 -6.83 3.65 6.76
N PHE A 290 -7.14 2.50 6.19
CA PHE A 290 -6.98 1.21 6.82
C PHE A 290 -6.28 0.30 5.81
N ASP A 291 -5.05 -0.09 6.13
CA ASP A 291 -4.17 -0.80 5.22
C ASP A 291 -3.68 -2.11 5.86
N PRO A 292 -4.42 -3.22 5.70
CA PRO A 292 -4.08 -4.52 6.25
C PRO A 292 -3.19 -5.32 5.30
N GLY A 293 -2.14 -5.95 5.86
CA GLY A 293 -1.25 -6.88 5.15
C GLY A 293 -1.46 -8.34 5.57
N LEU A 294 -0.46 -9.19 5.28
CA LEU A 294 -0.37 -10.54 5.86
C LEU A 294 -0.30 -10.47 7.38
N GLU A 295 0.47 -9.51 7.87
CA GLU A 295 0.56 -9.17 9.28
C GLU A 295 -0.29 -7.94 9.58
N ALA A 296 -0.32 -7.51 10.84
CA ALA A 296 -1.03 -6.30 11.23
C ALA A 296 -0.44 -5.10 10.50
N GLY A 297 -1.27 -4.43 9.71
CA GLY A 297 -0.91 -3.20 9.01
C GLY A 297 -1.18 -1.97 9.87
N ILE A 298 -1.59 -0.85 9.26
CA ILE A 298 -1.86 0.41 9.95
C ILE A 298 -3.34 0.78 9.91
N TYR A 299 -3.75 1.55 10.93
CA TYR A 299 -4.87 2.47 10.85
C TYR A 299 -4.32 3.88 11.05
N ALA A 300 -4.54 4.77 10.10
CA ALA A 300 -3.99 6.12 10.14
C ALA A 300 -5.00 7.17 9.68
N VAL A 301 -4.94 8.35 10.32
CA VAL A 301 -5.56 9.60 9.89
C VAL A 301 -4.46 10.53 9.41
N THR A 302 -4.60 11.06 8.20
CA THR A 302 -3.69 12.04 7.61
C THR A 302 -4.41 13.37 7.42
N LEU A 303 -3.75 14.47 7.72
CA LEU A 303 -4.29 15.81 7.49
C LEU A 303 -3.20 16.83 7.24
N GLU A 304 -3.58 17.88 6.49
CA GLU A 304 -2.75 19.08 6.27
C GLU A 304 -3.49 20.30 6.79
N THR A 305 -2.81 21.09 7.61
CA THR A 305 -3.40 22.27 8.25
C THR A 305 -2.34 23.39 8.38
N LYS A 306 -2.78 24.62 8.65
CA LYS A 306 -1.86 25.69 9.00
C LYS A 306 -1.10 25.34 10.28
N ASN A 307 0.19 25.68 10.39
CA ASN A 307 1.00 25.39 11.58
C ASN A 307 0.30 25.83 12.86
N ARG A 308 -0.28 27.04 12.90
CA ARG A 308 -0.99 27.60 14.07
C ARG A 308 -2.25 26.81 14.48
N SER A 309 -2.85 26.05 13.55
CA SER A 309 -4.09 25.29 13.78
C SER A 309 -3.82 23.81 14.07
N SER A 310 -2.56 23.37 14.09
CA SER A 310 -2.18 21.96 14.19
C SER A 310 -2.73 21.26 15.45
N ALA A 311 -2.65 21.89 16.60
CA ALA A 311 -3.14 21.32 17.85
C ALA A 311 -4.68 21.18 17.84
N GLU A 312 -5.40 22.22 17.41
CA GLU A 312 -6.86 22.20 17.32
C GLU A 312 -7.33 21.13 16.31
N ALA A 313 -6.67 21.03 15.14
CA ALA A 313 -7.02 20.03 14.15
C ALA A 313 -6.84 18.59 14.69
N VAL A 314 -5.76 18.32 15.42
CA VAL A 314 -5.54 17.02 16.08
C VAL A 314 -6.60 16.76 17.16
N ASP A 315 -6.95 17.75 17.97
CA ASP A 315 -7.99 17.62 18.99
C ASP A 315 -9.34 17.25 18.35
N GLN A 316 -9.68 17.81 17.19
CA GLN A 316 -10.90 17.46 16.45
C GLN A 316 -10.84 16.03 15.87
N VAL A 317 -9.69 15.57 15.36
CA VAL A 317 -9.50 14.17 14.96
C VAL A 317 -9.78 13.23 16.14
N LEU A 318 -9.16 13.48 17.28
CA LEU A 318 -9.36 12.66 18.48
C LEU A 318 -10.78 12.73 19.02
N ALA A 319 -11.45 13.87 18.89
CA ALA A 319 -12.85 14.01 19.26
C ALA A 319 -13.76 13.13 18.39
N GLU A 320 -13.57 13.11 17.08
CA GLU A 320 -14.36 12.25 16.18
C GLU A 320 -14.09 10.75 16.39
N ILE A 321 -12.82 10.39 16.70
CA ILE A 321 -12.47 9.01 17.05
C ILE A 321 -13.20 8.58 18.34
N ARG A 322 -13.17 9.40 19.37
CA ARG A 322 -13.92 9.13 20.63
C ARG A 322 -15.44 9.13 20.41
N ARG A 323 -15.93 9.97 19.51
CA ARG A 323 -17.36 10.02 19.17
C ARG A 323 -17.83 8.71 18.52
N ILE A 324 -17.10 8.18 17.52
CA ILE A 324 -17.51 6.92 16.85
C ILE A 324 -17.40 5.70 17.79
N GLN A 325 -16.54 5.77 18.82
CA GLN A 325 -16.45 4.75 19.87
C GLN A 325 -17.64 4.81 20.85
N LYS A 326 -18.10 6.01 21.21
CA LYS A 326 -19.11 6.21 22.27
C LYS A 326 -20.54 6.31 21.76
N GLN A 327 -20.73 6.67 20.50
CA GLN A 327 -22.04 6.91 19.91
C GLN A 327 -22.21 6.02 18.67
N PRO A 328 -23.26 5.21 18.60
CA PRO A 328 -23.58 4.45 17.41
C PRO A 328 -23.65 5.35 16.18
N VAL A 329 -23.22 4.83 15.03
CA VAL A 329 -23.43 5.49 13.75
C VAL A 329 -24.91 5.56 13.43
N THR A 330 -25.34 6.62 12.75
CA THR A 330 -26.73 6.77 12.36
C THR A 330 -27.12 5.75 11.28
N ALA A 331 -28.41 5.48 11.13
CA ALA A 331 -28.91 4.61 10.07
C ALA A 331 -28.55 5.13 8.67
N ALA A 332 -28.54 6.46 8.48
CA ALA A 332 -28.14 7.11 7.23
C ALA A 332 -26.65 6.88 6.93
N GLU A 333 -25.73 7.19 7.86
CA GLU A 333 -24.30 6.97 7.69
C GLU A 333 -23.97 5.51 7.32
N LEU A 334 -24.63 4.56 8.02
CA LEU A 334 -24.43 3.14 7.75
C LEU A 334 -24.97 2.73 6.37
N SER A 335 -26.16 3.21 6.00
CA SER A 335 -26.78 2.94 4.70
C SER A 335 -25.93 3.47 3.55
N ASP A 336 -25.44 4.71 3.67
CA ASP A 336 -24.62 5.37 2.65
C ASP A 336 -23.27 4.65 2.48
N ALA A 337 -22.62 4.29 3.59
CA ALA A 337 -21.37 3.55 3.58
C ALA A 337 -21.51 2.17 2.90
N LYS A 338 -22.57 1.42 3.25
CA LYS A 338 -22.87 0.13 2.63
C LYS A 338 -23.15 0.28 1.14
N SER A 339 -24.02 1.21 0.77
CA SER A 339 -24.39 1.48 -0.62
C SER A 339 -23.17 1.82 -1.47
N TYR A 340 -22.27 2.67 -0.97
CA TYR A 340 -21.04 3.03 -1.66
C TYR A 340 -20.09 1.84 -1.80
N LEU A 341 -19.80 1.12 -0.71
CA LEU A 341 -18.85 0.03 -0.71
C LEU A 341 -19.30 -1.13 -1.61
N ILE A 342 -20.61 -1.47 -1.56
CA ILE A 342 -21.19 -2.49 -2.42
C ILE A 342 -21.23 -2.01 -3.88
N GLY A 343 -21.76 -0.80 -4.13
CA GLY A 343 -21.93 -0.26 -5.47
C GLY A 343 -20.61 0.05 -6.19
N SER A 344 -19.53 0.37 -5.44
CA SER A 344 -18.21 0.61 -6.00
C SER A 344 -17.39 -0.66 -6.22
N PHE A 345 -17.75 -1.78 -5.62
CA PHE A 345 -16.98 -3.03 -5.71
C PHE A 345 -16.78 -3.55 -7.14
N PRO A 346 -17.78 -3.51 -8.06
CA PRO A 346 -17.59 -3.94 -9.45
C PRO A 346 -16.44 -3.22 -10.18
N ARG A 347 -16.11 -1.98 -9.80
CA ARG A 347 -14.97 -1.25 -10.37
C ARG A 347 -13.62 -1.94 -10.13
N LYS A 348 -13.54 -2.85 -9.14
CA LYS A 348 -12.35 -3.68 -8.91
C LYS A 348 -12.14 -4.78 -9.96
N MET A 349 -13.09 -4.93 -10.89
CA MET A 349 -13.09 -5.95 -11.94
C MET A 349 -13.42 -5.39 -13.34
N ASP A 350 -13.44 -4.07 -13.53
CA ASP A 350 -13.88 -3.40 -14.75
C ASP A 350 -12.85 -3.43 -15.89
N SER A 351 -11.63 -3.84 -15.62
CA SER A 351 -10.57 -4.03 -16.61
C SER A 351 -9.86 -5.36 -16.42
N LEU A 352 -9.19 -5.85 -17.46
CA LEU A 352 -8.41 -7.10 -17.41
C LEU A 352 -7.36 -7.06 -16.30
N SER A 353 -6.66 -5.93 -16.18
CA SER A 353 -5.62 -5.74 -15.15
C SER A 353 -6.19 -5.77 -13.74
N ARG A 354 -7.31 -5.08 -13.49
CA ARG A 354 -7.98 -5.09 -12.17
C ARG A 354 -8.56 -6.47 -11.85
N ARG A 355 -9.14 -7.14 -12.84
CA ARG A 355 -9.65 -8.50 -12.68
C ARG A 355 -8.54 -9.49 -12.33
N ALA A 356 -7.42 -9.47 -13.07
CA ALA A 356 -6.26 -10.31 -12.79
C ALA A 356 -5.68 -10.01 -11.40
N TRP A 357 -5.61 -8.72 -11.03
CA TRP A 357 -5.16 -8.32 -9.69
C TRP A 357 -6.09 -8.83 -8.59
N LEU A 358 -7.41 -8.68 -8.75
CA LEU A 358 -8.37 -9.17 -7.74
C LEU A 358 -8.31 -10.68 -7.58
N MET A 359 -8.15 -11.44 -8.68
CA MET A 359 -7.96 -12.90 -8.60
C MET A 359 -6.72 -13.24 -7.77
N GLY A 360 -5.59 -12.56 -8.03
CA GLY A 360 -4.36 -12.75 -7.28
C GLY A 360 -4.51 -12.38 -5.80
N TYR A 361 -5.13 -11.25 -5.50
CA TYR A 361 -5.42 -10.78 -4.15
C TYR A 361 -6.27 -11.79 -3.36
N VAL A 362 -7.34 -12.28 -3.98
CA VAL A 362 -8.26 -13.26 -3.38
C VAL A 362 -7.54 -14.57 -3.06
N GLU A 363 -6.74 -15.08 -3.98
CA GLU A 363 -5.95 -16.29 -3.78
C GLU A 363 -4.84 -16.10 -2.75
N PHE A 364 -4.14 -14.95 -2.82
CA PHE A 364 -3.02 -14.65 -1.93
C PHE A 364 -3.44 -14.58 -0.46
N TYR A 365 -4.57 -13.94 -0.18
CA TYR A 365 -5.11 -13.81 1.19
C TYR A 365 -6.10 -14.93 1.56
N GLY A 366 -6.29 -15.94 0.72
CA GLY A 366 -7.15 -17.09 1.02
C GLY A 366 -8.63 -16.75 1.20
N LEU A 367 -9.15 -15.75 0.47
CA LEU A 367 -10.51 -15.25 0.66
C LEU A 367 -11.61 -16.13 0.03
N GLY A 368 -11.23 -17.12 -0.78
CA GLY A 368 -12.13 -17.96 -1.55
C GLY A 368 -12.53 -17.33 -2.90
N LEU A 369 -12.66 -18.17 -3.94
CA LEU A 369 -12.94 -17.68 -5.30
C LEU A 369 -14.34 -17.07 -5.43
N ASP A 370 -15.24 -17.39 -4.53
CA ASP A 370 -16.58 -16.82 -4.42
C ASP A 370 -16.62 -15.44 -3.73
N TYR A 371 -15.47 -14.93 -3.33
CA TYR A 371 -15.34 -13.64 -2.62
C TYR A 371 -16.07 -12.47 -3.30
N PRO A 372 -16.01 -12.28 -4.65
CA PRO A 372 -16.72 -11.18 -5.29
C PRO A 372 -18.23 -11.23 -5.12
N TRP A 373 -18.80 -12.42 -5.07
CA TRP A 373 -20.25 -12.62 -4.87
C TRP A 373 -20.66 -12.52 -3.40
N ARG A 374 -19.79 -12.93 -2.47
CA ARG A 374 -20.04 -12.83 -1.03
C ARG A 374 -19.82 -11.43 -0.46
N TYR A 375 -19.01 -10.60 -1.13
CA TYR A 375 -18.65 -9.28 -0.61
C TYR A 375 -19.86 -8.40 -0.27
N PRO A 376 -20.90 -8.28 -1.13
CA PRO A 376 -22.09 -7.53 -0.80
C PRO A 376 -22.76 -7.99 0.51
N ASP A 377 -22.91 -9.31 0.69
CA ASP A 377 -23.54 -9.87 1.89
C ASP A 377 -22.71 -9.63 3.16
N LEU A 378 -21.37 -9.69 3.02
CA LEU A 378 -20.44 -9.42 4.13
C LEU A 378 -20.54 -7.97 4.61
N ILE A 379 -20.81 -7.03 3.72
CA ILE A 379 -21.06 -5.62 4.07
C ILE A 379 -22.49 -5.41 4.54
N GLN A 380 -23.48 -5.98 3.84
CA GLN A 380 -24.89 -5.72 4.10
C GLN A 380 -25.35 -6.14 5.50
N LYS A 381 -24.84 -7.23 6.04
CA LYS A 381 -25.20 -7.77 7.36
C LYS A 381 -24.70 -6.95 8.56
N LEU A 382 -23.77 -6.02 8.36
CA LEU A 382 -23.17 -5.25 9.45
C LEU A 382 -24.20 -4.31 10.11
N THR A 383 -24.12 -4.17 11.40
CA THR A 383 -25.02 -3.35 12.23
C THR A 383 -24.27 -2.13 12.81
N PRO A 384 -24.98 -1.10 13.31
CA PRO A 384 -24.33 -0.01 14.03
C PRO A 384 -23.49 -0.49 15.22
N GLY A 385 -23.94 -1.55 15.90
CA GLY A 385 -23.17 -2.16 17.01
C GLY A 385 -21.88 -2.78 16.57
N ASP A 386 -21.80 -3.39 15.36
CA ASP A 386 -20.54 -3.91 14.82
C ASP A 386 -19.55 -2.80 14.56
N ILE A 387 -20.01 -1.64 14.05
CA ILE A 387 -19.18 -0.48 13.78
C ILE A 387 -18.60 0.10 15.07
N GLN A 388 -19.46 0.27 16.09
CA GLN A 388 -19.04 0.77 17.40
C GLN A 388 -18.04 -0.19 18.04
N ARG A 389 -18.33 -1.48 18.06
CA ARG A 389 -17.46 -2.54 18.61
C ARG A 389 -16.05 -2.50 18.00
N VAL A 390 -15.94 -2.41 16.68
CA VAL A 390 -14.62 -2.37 16.03
C VAL A 390 -13.92 -1.03 16.24
N ALA A 391 -14.65 0.08 16.35
CA ALA A 391 -14.08 1.36 16.71
C ALA A 391 -13.48 1.34 18.13
N GLU A 392 -14.20 0.77 19.10
CA GLU A 392 -13.69 0.59 20.46
C GLU A 392 -12.48 -0.35 20.54
N LYS A 393 -12.53 -1.44 19.78
CA LYS A 393 -11.51 -2.50 19.81
C LYS A 393 -10.20 -2.11 19.12
N TYR A 394 -10.24 -1.31 18.05
CA TYR A 394 -9.09 -1.09 17.17
C TYR A 394 -8.63 0.36 17.05
N LEU A 395 -9.41 1.33 17.49
CA LEU A 395 -8.96 2.72 17.56
C LEU A 395 -8.45 3.00 18.98
N HIS A 396 -7.18 3.35 19.11
CA HIS A 396 -6.52 3.53 20.41
C HIS A 396 -5.99 4.95 20.57
N PRO A 397 -6.87 5.97 20.83
CA PRO A 397 -6.45 7.37 20.90
C PRO A 397 -5.40 7.66 21.97
N ASP A 398 -5.34 6.84 23.01
CA ASP A 398 -4.41 7.01 24.13
C ASP A 398 -3.16 6.11 24.01
N GLN A 399 -3.15 5.14 23.06
CA GLN A 399 -2.01 4.26 22.73
C GLN A 399 -1.72 4.39 21.23
N SER A 400 -1.33 5.56 20.81
CA SER A 400 -1.20 5.93 19.40
C SER A 400 0.11 6.66 19.12
N LEU A 401 0.46 6.74 17.86
CA LEU A 401 1.58 7.55 17.37
C LEU A 401 1.03 8.75 16.62
N LEU A 402 1.56 9.93 16.93
CA LEU A 402 1.29 11.18 16.26
C LEU A 402 2.59 11.75 15.72
N VAL A 403 2.69 11.86 14.39
CA VAL A 403 3.82 12.49 13.72
C VAL A 403 3.37 13.81 13.13
N VAL A 404 4.09 14.88 13.43
CA VAL A 404 3.83 16.24 12.95
C VAL A 404 5.08 16.79 12.29
N VAL A 405 5.00 17.08 10.99
CA VAL A 405 6.05 17.75 10.21
C VAL A 405 5.60 19.17 9.94
N GLY A 406 6.34 20.17 10.41
CA GLY A 406 5.99 21.58 10.23
C GLY A 406 6.95 22.52 10.92
N LYS A 407 6.69 23.83 10.81
CA LYS A 407 7.53 24.86 11.44
C LYS A 407 7.25 24.94 12.94
N LYS A 408 8.12 24.31 13.75
CA LYS A 408 7.93 24.18 15.20
C LYS A 408 7.71 25.51 15.91
N SER A 409 8.38 26.60 15.47
CA SER A 409 8.20 27.93 16.04
C SER A 409 6.83 28.56 15.76
N ALA A 410 6.09 28.08 14.77
CA ALA A 410 4.76 28.54 14.40
C ALA A 410 3.63 27.62 14.88
N MET A 411 3.94 26.45 15.43
CA MET A 411 2.97 25.51 15.99
C MET A 411 2.73 25.81 17.49
N PRO A 412 1.47 25.74 17.96
CA PRO A 412 1.18 25.90 19.38
C PRO A 412 1.59 24.65 20.17
N PRO A 413 1.68 24.73 21.53
CA PRO A 413 1.80 23.55 22.35
C PRO A 413 0.66 22.53 22.09
N PRO A 414 0.93 21.21 22.10
CA PRO A 414 2.18 20.56 22.53
C PRO A 414 3.25 20.42 21.45
N PHE A 415 3.03 20.89 20.21
CA PHE A 415 3.92 20.62 19.08
C PHE A 415 5.05 21.64 18.94
N GLY A 416 4.88 22.85 19.46
CA GLY A 416 5.87 23.92 19.37
C GLY A 416 5.67 25.04 20.39
N ALA A 417 6.32 26.17 20.15
CA ALA A 417 6.26 27.36 20.99
C ALA A 417 5.47 28.52 20.36
N GLY A 418 4.79 28.28 19.25
CA GLY A 418 3.98 29.27 18.56
C GLY A 418 2.74 29.69 19.34
N PRO A 419 2.16 30.87 19.04
CA PRO A 419 0.96 31.36 19.71
C PRO A 419 -0.25 30.49 19.40
N ARG A 420 -1.16 30.34 20.37
CA ARG A 420 -2.46 29.71 20.15
C ARG A 420 -3.33 30.63 19.29
N PRO A 421 -4.20 30.06 18.40
CA PRO A 421 -5.20 30.84 17.67
C PRO A 421 -6.05 31.66 18.63
N GLY A 422 -6.25 32.96 18.33
CA GLY A 422 -6.99 33.90 19.19
C GLY A 422 -6.18 34.64 20.25
N ALA A 423 -4.87 34.39 20.40
CA ALA A 423 -4.02 35.14 21.32
C ALA A 423 -3.55 36.49 20.74
N GLU A 424 -3.60 36.68 19.43
CA GLU A 424 -3.13 37.90 18.74
C GLU A 424 -4.19 39.02 18.67
N GLU A 425 -5.48 38.72 18.76
CA GLU A 425 -6.53 39.76 18.67
C GLU A 425 -6.65 40.69 19.87
N LYS A 426 -5.96 40.39 20.98
CA LYS A 426 -6.03 41.22 22.20
C LYS A 426 -4.96 42.30 22.31
N LYS A 427 -3.98 42.39 21.40
CA LYS A 427 -2.88 43.38 21.49
C LYS A 427 -3.07 44.65 20.66
N ASP A 428 -3.97 44.71 19.69
CA ASP A 428 -4.19 45.89 18.82
C ASP A 428 -5.34 46.80 19.25
N GLY A 429 -6.02 46.50 20.35
CA GLY A 429 -7.17 47.28 20.84
C GLY A 429 -6.85 48.42 21.77
N GLN A 430 -5.59 48.66 22.15
CA GLN A 430 -5.23 49.77 23.09
C GLN A 430 -4.06 50.58 22.57
N LYS A 431 -4.31 51.47 21.63
CA LYS A 431 -3.57 52.72 21.41
C LYS A 431 -4.21 53.54 20.29
N LYS A 432 -5.29 54.25 20.55
CA LYS A 432 -5.68 55.51 19.91
C LYS A 432 -6.51 56.31 20.86
N THR A 433 -5.86 57.03 21.76
CA THR A 433 -6.36 58.27 22.34
C THR A 433 -5.37 59.33 21.94
N HIS A 434 -5.80 60.22 21.06
CA HIS A 434 -5.10 61.45 20.76
C HIS A 434 -5.52 62.55 21.77
N PRO A 435 -4.63 63.51 22.07
CA PRO A 435 -5.05 64.80 22.64
C PRO A 435 -5.69 65.69 21.58
#